data_3f50258a7fe6b0f5c10965ba0067335a
#
_entry.id   3f50258a7fe6b0f5c10965ba0067335a
#
_cell.length_a   1.000
_cell.length_b   1.000
_cell.length_c   1.000
_cell.angle_alpha   90.00
_cell.angle_beta   90.00
_cell.angle_gamma   90.00
#
_symmetry.space_group_name_H-M   'P 1'
#
loop_
_entity.id
_entity.type
_entity.pdbx_description
1 polymer ?
#
loop_
_entity_poly.entity_id
_entity_poly.type
_entity_poly.pdbx_seq_one_letter_code
_entity_poly.pdbx_strand_id
1 'polypeptide(L)'
;QYCQLKGIPNVGINDIYTGNGVSELIVMSMQGFLDNGDEMLVPSPDYPLWIGAIKLSGGTPVHYICDEQAEWNPDIEDIKKKITSKTKGIVLINPNNPTGALYPKEILEQIITVAREHNLVIFADEIYDRLVMDDYKHIAISSLAPDLFIVNFNGLSKSHRVAGFRSGWMCLSGDKTGYREYIEGLDLL
;
A
#
# COMPACT_ATOMS: atom_id res chain seq x y z
N GLN A 1 17.07 -4.73 7.42
CA GLN A 1 17.07 -3.98 8.70
C GLN A 1 15.76 -3.19 8.91
N TYR A 2 15.28 -2.38 7.91
CA TYR A 2 14.02 -1.63 8.02
C TYR A 2 12.84 -2.55 8.37
N CYS A 3 12.64 -3.63 7.60
CA CYS A 3 11.54 -4.59 7.82
C CYS A 3 11.60 -5.22 9.22
N GLN A 4 12.80 -5.55 9.71
CA GLN A 4 13.00 -6.08 11.05
C GLN A 4 12.60 -5.07 12.14
N LEU A 5 13.00 -3.79 11.97
CA LEU A 5 12.65 -2.72 12.92
C LEU A 5 11.15 -2.43 12.97
N LYS A 6 10.45 -2.62 11.85
CA LYS A 6 9.01 -2.40 11.74
C LYS A 6 8.17 -3.66 12.01
N GLY A 7 8.82 -4.80 12.28
CA GLY A 7 8.13 -6.08 12.51
C GLY A 7 7.43 -6.64 11.27
N ILE A 8 7.86 -6.23 10.06
CA ILE A 8 7.30 -6.71 8.80
C ILE A 8 7.73 -8.18 8.61
N PRO A 9 6.79 -9.12 8.52
CA PRO A 9 7.09 -10.55 8.52
C PRO A 9 7.48 -11.08 7.14
N ASN A 10 8.20 -12.21 7.14
CA ASN A 10 8.46 -13.02 5.96
C ASN A 10 9.11 -12.27 4.79
N VAL A 11 10.05 -11.34 5.08
CA VAL A 11 10.81 -10.59 4.07
C VAL A 11 12.25 -11.04 4.05
N GLY A 12 12.69 -11.66 2.95
CA GLY A 12 14.07 -11.95 2.61
C GLY A 12 14.69 -10.88 1.72
N ILE A 13 15.96 -11.05 1.37
CA ILE A 13 16.67 -10.09 0.50
C ILE A 13 16.07 -10.06 -0.91
N ASN A 14 15.58 -11.19 -1.41
CA ASN A 14 14.98 -11.31 -2.73
C ASN A 14 13.53 -10.77 -2.80
N ASP A 15 12.97 -10.40 -1.67
CA ASP A 15 11.63 -9.79 -1.60
C ASP A 15 11.70 -8.26 -1.60
N ILE A 16 12.90 -7.67 -1.80
CA ILE A 16 13.12 -6.23 -1.70
C ILE A 16 13.56 -5.70 -3.05
N TYR A 17 12.75 -4.79 -3.59
CA TYR A 17 13.01 -4.07 -4.83
C TYR A 17 13.38 -2.62 -4.51
N THR A 18 14.42 -2.11 -5.16
CA THR A 18 14.82 -0.71 -5.04
C THR A 18 14.55 0.01 -6.34
N GLY A 19 14.12 1.27 -6.25
CA GLY A 19 13.73 2.04 -7.42
C GLY A 19 14.10 3.51 -7.32
N ASN A 20 13.88 4.21 -8.42
CA ASN A 20 14.09 5.65 -8.58
C ASN A 20 13.00 6.46 -7.82
N GLY A 21 13.00 6.29 -6.50
CA GLY A 21 11.94 6.70 -5.59
C GLY A 21 10.74 5.73 -5.61
N VAL A 22 9.86 5.88 -4.64
CA VAL A 22 8.62 5.08 -4.52
C VAL A 22 7.74 5.21 -5.76
N SER A 23 7.81 6.33 -6.47
CA SER A 23 6.98 6.59 -7.66
C SER A 23 7.19 5.58 -8.78
N GLU A 24 8.44 5.19 -9.06
CA GLU A 24 8.75 4.15 -10.04
C GLU A 24 8.19 2.80 -9.60
N LEU A 25 8.40 2.42 -8.34
CA LEU A 25 7.95 1.16 -7.77
C LEU A 25 6.42 1.02 -7.76
N ILE A 26 5.69 2.13 -7.53
CA ILE A 26 4.22 2.16 -7.67
C ILE A 26 3.82 1.82 -9.10
N VAL A 27 4.46 2.43 -10.09
CA VAL A 27 4.13 2.17 -11.50
C VAL A 27 4.44 0.72 -11.87
N MET A 28 5.64 0.23 -11.53
CA MET A 28 6.05 -1.16 -11.78
C MET A 28 5.11 -2.16 -11.11
N SER A 29 4.74 -1.93 -9.85
CA SER A 29 3.86 -2.84 -9.12
C SER A 29 2.47 -2.92 -9.73
N MET A 30 1.90 -1.81 -10.22
CA MET A 30 0.61 -1.81 -10.90
C MET A 30 0.69 -2.46 -12.28
N GLN A 31 1.77 -2.24 -13.02
CA GLN A 31 2.00 -2.88 -14.33
C GLN A 31 2.13 -4.41 -14.23
N GLY A 32 2.78 -4.89 -13.20
CA GLY A 32 2.91 -6.34 -12.97
C GLY A 32 1.65 -6.99 -12.38
N PHE A 33 0.75 -6.20 -11.79
CA PHE A 33 -0.38 -6.74 -11.01
C PHE A 33 -1.73 -6.70 -11.73
N LEU A 34 -1.97 -5.69 -12.59
CA LEU A 34 -3.29 -5.41 -13.13
C LEU A 34 -3.43 -5.85 -14.59
N ASP A 35 -4.56 -6.47 -14.88
CA ASP A 35 -5.08 -6.68 -16.21
C ASP A 35 -6.16 -5.63 -16.58
N ASN A 36 -6.48 -5.56 -17.88
CA ASN A 36 -7.53 -4.68 -18.38
C ASN A 36 -8.88 -4.96 -17.71
N GLY A 37 -9.41 -3.95 -17.02
CA GLY A 37 -10.70 -4.01 -16.36
C GLY A 37 -10.66 -4.44 -14.90
N ASP A 38 -9.49 -4.76 -14.35
CA ASP A 38 -9.31 -4.97 -12.92
C ASP A 38 -9.55 -3.68 -12.14
N GLU A 39 -10.02 -3.78 -10.92
CA GLU A 39 -10.32 -2.66 -10.04
C GLU A 39 -9.38 -2.61 -8.85
N MET A 40 -8.95 -1.40 -8.51
CA MET A 40 -8.17 -1.11 -7.31
C MET A 40 -8.88 -0.10 -6.43
N LEU A 41 -9.09 -0.45 -5.16
CA LEU A 41 -9.59 0.51 -4.17
C LEU A 41 -8.48 1.50 -3.82
N VAL A 42 -8.79 2.80 -3.88
CA VAL A 42 -7.86 3.89 -3.54
C VAL A 42 -8.54 4.87 -2.58
N PRO A 43 -7.82 5.50 -1.63
CA PRO A 43 -8.43 6.45 -0.71
C PRO A 43 -8.92 7.70 -1.44
N SER A 44 -9.89 8.40 -0.85
CA SER A 44 -10.28 9.75 -1.26
C SER A 44 -10.40 10.63 -0.02
N PRO A 45 -9.52 11.65 0.11
CA PRO A 45 -8.49 12.11 -0.84
C PRO A 45 -7.25 11.21 -0.90
N ASP A 46 -6.51 11.25 -2.03
CA ASP A 46 -5.34 10.41 -2.27
C ASP A 46 -4.14 11.18 -2.86
N TYR A 47 -3.06 10.41 -3.09
CA TYR A 47 -1.91 10.86 -3.88
C TYR A 47 -2.13 10.47 -5.36
N PRO A 48 -2.28 11.45 -6.29
CA PRO A 48 -2.74 11.21 -7.67
C PRO A 48 -1.91 10.22 -8.50
N LEU A 49 -0.67 9.94 -8.09
CA LEU A 49 0.18 8.96 -8.78
C LEU A 49 -0.45 7.57 -8.77
N TRP A 50 -1.12 7.17 -7.68
CA TRP A 50 -1.79 5.88 -7.61
C TRP A 50 -2.86 5.72 -8.69
N ILE A 51 -3.72 6.75 -8.85
CA ILE A 51 -4.72 6.77 -9.93
C ILE A 51 -4.05 6.68 -11.31
N GLY A 52 -2.97 7.44 -11.50
CA GLY A 52 -2.22 7.45 -12.75
C GLY A 52 -1.64 6.07 -13.07
N ALA A 53 -0.97 5.44 -12.12
CA ALA A 53 -0.35 4.12 -12.27
C ALA A 53 -1.40 3.04 -12.59
N ILE A 54 -2.52 3.00 -11.84
CA ILE A 54 -3.61 2.06 -12.07
C ILE A 54 -4.18 2.21 -13.49
N LYS A 55 -4.48 3.44 -13.91
CA LYS A 55 -5.04 3.70 -15.26
C LYS A 55 -4.05 3.35 -16.38
N LEU A 56 -2.79 3.67 -16.22
CA LEU A 56 -1.74 3.34 -17.19
C LEU A 56 -1.54 1.82 -17.32
N SER A 57 -1.84 1.07 -16.28
CA SER A 57 -1.79 -0.40 -16.26
C SER A 57 -3.08 -1.07 -16.74
N GLY A 58 -4.06 -0.30 -17.25
CA GLY A 58 -5.34 -0.83 -17.74
C GLY A 58 -6.40 -1.06 -16.66
N GLY A 59 -6.07 -0.80 -15.41
CA GLY A 59 -6.99 -0.94 -14.27
C GLY A 59 -7.92 0.27 -14.09
N THR A 60 -8.91 0.09 -13.23
CA THR A 60 -9.89 1.10 -12.84
C THR A 60 -9.72 1.45 -11.36
N PRO A 61 -9.35 2.71 -11.02
CA PRO A 61 -9.33 3.14 -9.62
C PRO A 61 -10.76 3.37 -9.11
N VAL A 62 -11.09 2.77 -7.99
CA VAL A 62 -12.38 2.91 -7.30
C VAL A 62 -12.13 3.57 -5.94
N HIS A 63 -12.59 4.81 -5.77
CA HIS A 63 -12.31 5.58 -4.57
C HIS A 63 -13.19 5.14 -3.40
N TYR A 64 -12.56 4.86 -2.25
CA TYR A 64 -13.25 4.77 -0.96
C TYR A 64 -13.07 6.07 -0.17
N ILE A 65 -14.06 6.39 0.66
CA ILE A 65 -14.09 7.63 1.42
C ILE A 65 -13.18 7.54 2.65
N CYS A 66 -12.35 8.59 2.86
CA CYS A 66 -11.76 8.89 4.15
C CYS A 66 -12.55 10.06 4.73
N ASP A 67 -13.32 9.81 5.79
CA ASP A 67 -14.30 10.76 6.30
C ASP A 67 -13.63 11.85 7.16
N GLU A 68 -13.79 13.10 6.77
CA GLU A 68 -13.29 14.26 7.52
C GLU A 68 -13.88 14.31 8.94
N GLN A 69 -15.15 13.96 9.10
CA GLN A 69 -15.82 13.94 10.40
C GLN A 69 -15.32 12.81 11.31
N ALA A 70 -14.69 11.79 10.73
CA ALA A 70 -14.05 10.68 11.41
C ALA A 70 -12.50 10.80 11.37
N GLU A 71 -11.96 12.01 11.48
CA GLU A 71 -10.51 12.28 11.48
C GLU A 71 -9.79 11.74 10.23
N TRP A 72 -10.45 11.74 9.10
CA TRP A 72 -9.95 11.21 7.81
C TRP A 72 -9.64 9.71 7.83
N ASN A 73 -10.24 8.95 8.75
CA ASN A 73 -10.14 7.51 8.73
C ASN A 73 -10.92 6.91 7.55
N PRO A 74 -10.44 5.81 6.95
CA PRO A 74 -11.17 5.05 5.94
C PRO A 74 -12.54 4.60 6.43
N ASP A 75 -13.60 4.85 5.65
CA ASP A 75 -14.93 4.32 5.89
C ASP A 75 -14.99 2.86 5.42
N ILE A 76 -14.99 1.95 6.40
CA ILE A 76 -14.96 0.50 6.14
C ILE A 76 -16.22 0.01 5.44
N GLU A 77 -17.38 0.60 5.75
CA GLU A 77 -18.63 0.23 5.09
C GLU A 77 -18.68 0.72 3.64
N ASP A 78 -18.08 1.88 3.37
CA ASP A 78 -17.93 2.37 1.99
C ASP A 78 -16.95 1.48 1.20
N ILE A 79 -15.84 1.05 1.81
CA ILE A 79 -14.91 0.07 1.22
C ILE A 79 -15.67 -1.19 0.83
N LYS A 80 -16.39 -1.82 1.75
CA LYS A 80 -17.13 -3.06 1.50
C LYS A 80 -18.16 -2.92 0.38
N LYS A 81 -18.88 -1.81 0.33
CA LYS A 81 -19.87 -1.52 -0.73
C LYS A 81 -19.27 -1.42 -2.13
N LYS A 82 -18.00 -1.05 -2.24
CA LYS A 82 -17.31 -0.80 -3.50
C LYS A 82 -16.54 -2.01 -4.03
N ILE A 83 -16.44 -3.07 -3.25
CA ILE A 83 -15.82 -4.32 -3.68
C ILE A 83 -16.73 -5.03 -4.69
N THR A 84 -16.15 -5.41 -5.82
CA THR A 84 -16.78 -6.21 -6.86
C THR A 84 -15.94 -7.47 -7.15
N SER A 85 -16.42 -8.32 -8.05
CA SER A 85 -15.62 -9.48 -8.53
C SER A 85 -14.37 -9.10 -9.31
N LYS A 86 -14.21 -7.82 -9.68
CA LYS A 86 -13.05 -7.28 -10.39
C LYS A 86 -12.02 -6.63 -9.45
N THR A 87 -12.38 -6.41 -8.19
CA THR A 87 -11.49 -5.78 -7.22
C THR A 87 -10.35 -6.73 -6.87
N LYS A 88 -9.12 -6.31 -7.12
CA LYS A 88 -7.89 -7.10 -6.89
C LYS A 88 -7.11 -6.67 -5.66
N GLY A 89 -7.20 -5.42 -5.29
CA GLY A 89 -6.44 -4.91 -4.16
C GLY A 89 -6.93 -3.58 -3.65
N ILE A 90 -6.29 -3.16 -2.58
CA ILE A 90 -6.55 -1.90 -1.90
C ILE A 90 -5.24 -1.15 -1.66
N VAL A 91 -5.22 0.12 -2.02
CA VAL A 91 -4.13 1.06 -1.70
C VAL A 91 -4.42 1.68 -0.34
N LEU A 92 -3.43 1.63 0.53
CA LEU A 92 -3.44 2.29 1.83
C LEU A 92 -2.27 3.27 1.90
N ILE A 93 -2.54 4.54 2.16
CA ILE A 93 -1.49 5.56 2.35
C ILE A 93 -1.51 5.96 3.83
N ASN A 94 -0.51 5.53 4.59
CA ASN A 94 -0.50 5.72 6.04
C ASN A 94 0.91 6.03 6.61
N PRO A 95 1.15 7.22 7.14
CA PRO A 95 0.26 8.39 7.22
C PRO A 95 -0.22 8.87 5.85
N ASN A 96 -1.46 9.37 5.80
CA ASN A 96 -2.11 9.72 4.54
C ASN A 96 -1.54 11.01 3.92
N ASN A 97 -1.42 11.03 2.62
CA ASN A 97 -1.22 12.22 1.80
C ASN A 97 -2.48 12.43 0.96
N PRO A 98 -3.24 13.55 1.14
CA PRO A 98 -2.78 14.83 1.67
C PRO A 98 -3.19 15.15 3.12
N THR A 99 -4.01 14.34 3.78
CA THR A 99 -4.67 14.72 5.05
C THR A 99 -3.73 14.73 6.26
N GLY A 100 -2.66 13.94 6.22
CA GLY A 100 -1.76 13.71 7.36
C GLY A 100 -2.32 12.74 8.39
N ALA A 101 -3.49 12.16 8.17
CA ALA A 101 -4.11 11.20 9.07
C ALA A 101 -3.20 9.99 9.30
N LEU A 102 -3.06 9.60 10.53
CA LEU A 102 -2.41 8.36 10.95
C LEU A 102 -3.49 7.38 11.41
N TYR A 103 -3.65 6.30 10.68
CA TYR A 103 -4.73 5.35 10.95
C TYR A 103 -4.44 4.54 12.22
N PRO A 104 -5.39 4.48 13.17
CA PRO A 104 -5.24 3.71 14.39
C PRO A 104 -5.27 2.19 14.08
N LYS A 105 -4.75 1.42 15.02
CA LYS A 105 -4.63 -0.05 14.87
C LYS A 105 -5.96 -0.71 14.54
N GLU A 106 -7.02 -0.26 15.16
CA GLU A 106 -8.38 -0.78 14.99
C GLU A 106 -8.89 -0.64 13.55
N ILE A 107 -8.56 0.47 12.88
CA ILE A 107 -8.91 0.70 11.47
C ILE A 107 -8.05 -0.21 10.57
N LEU A 108 -6.74 -0.33 10.87
CA LEU A 108 -5.87 -1.24 10.12
C LEU A 108 -6.36 -2.69 10.20
N GLU A 109 -6.76 -3.16 11.39
CA GLU A 109 -7.30 -4.50 11.61
C GLU A 109 -8.63 -4.73 10.85
N GLN A 110 -9.48 -3.72 10.75
CA GLN A 110 -10.71 -3.81 9.95
C GLN A 110 -10.40 -3.91 8.46
N ILE A 111 -9.44 -3.11 7.94
CA ILE A 111 -8.99 -3.21 6.55
C ILE A 111 -8.39 -4.59 6.26
N ILE A 112 -7.56 -5.12 7.16
CA ILE A 112 -7.01 -6.48 7.06
C ILE A 112 -8.12 -7.52 6.99
N THR A 113 -9.15 -7.37 7.80
CA THR A 113 -10.31 -8.29 7.80
C THR A 113 -11.01 -8.28 6.45
N VAL A 114 -11.31 -7.10 5.91
CA VAL A 114 -11.92 -6.96 4.58
C VAL A 114 -11.02 -7.54 3.49
N ALA A 115 -9.72 -7.26 3.53
CA ALA A 115 -8.78 -7.79 2.55
C ALA A 115 -8.73 -9.33 2.58
N ARG A 116 -8.79 -9.92 3.77
CA ARG A 116 -8.80 -11.38 3.96
C ARG A 116 -10.10 -12.01 3.43
N GLU A 117 -11.25 -11.42 3.75
CA GLU A 117 -12.57 -11.91 3.31
C GLU A 117 -12.75 -11.89 1.80
N HIS A 118 -12.10 -10.93 1.12
CA HIS A 118 -12.24 -10.71 -0.33
C HIS A 118 -10.99 -11.07 -1.15
N ASN A 119 -9.96 -11.66 -0.52
CA ASN A 119 -8.69 -12.01 -1.16
C ASN A 119 -8.02 -10.82 -1.86
N LEU A 120 -8.02 -9.65 -1.23
CA LEU A 120 -7.41 -8.44 -1.77
C LEU A 120 -5.93 -8.33 -1.38
N VAL A 121 -5.08 -7.92 -2.32
CA VAL A 121 -3.71 -7.51 -2.02
C VAL A 121 -3.72 -6.10 -1.44
N ILE A 122 -2.97 -5.89 -0.36
CA ILE A 122 -2.79 -4.56 0.22
C ILE A 122 -1.51 -3.93 -0.32
N PHE A 123 -1.63 -2.73 -0.91
CA PHE A 123 -0.51 -1.90 -1.34
C PHE A 123 -0.35 -0.77 -0.31
N ALA A 124 0.63 -0.92 0.59
CA ALA A 124 0.82 -0.05 1.73
C ALA A 124 1.91 1.00 1.43
N ASP A 125 1.50 2.24 1.14
CA ASP A 125 2.41 3.38 0.99
C ASP A 125 2.65 4.00 2.36
N GLU A 126 3.81 3.68 2.94
CA GLU A 126 4.22 4.10 4.26
C GLU A 126 5.39 5.11 4.23
N ILE A 127 5.50 5.88 3.14
CA ILE A 127 6.61 6.84 2.91
C ILE A 127 6.72 7.90 4.01
N TYR A 128 5.64 8.16 4.76
CA TYR A 128 5.59 9.13 5.84
C TYR A 128 5.72 8.52 7.25
N ASP A 129 6.06 7.25 7.36
CA ASP A 129 6.10 6.47 8.62
C ASP A 129 6.96 7.07 9.75
N ARG A 130 7.91 7.95 9.41
CA ARG A 130 8.80 8.65 10.34
C ARG A 130 8.45 10.13 10.54
N LEU A 131 7.39 10.60 9.90
CA LEU A 131 6.89 11.98 10.03
C LEU A 131 5.65 12.03 10.92
N VAL A 132 5.61 11.16 11.91
CA VAL A 132 4.58 11.15 12.95
C VAL A 132 4.97 12.15 14.04
N MET A 133 4.01 12.96 14.47
CA MET A 133 4.19 14.00 15.47
C MET A 133 3.61 13.55 16.81
N ASP A 134 3.94 14.30 17.84
CA ASP A 134 3.51 14.06 19.23
C ASP A 134 3.91 12.65 19.71
N ASP A 135 3.11 12.03 20.55
CA ASP A 135 3.36 10.69 21.10
C ASP A 135 2.81 9.55 20.24
N TYR A 136 2.29 9.86 19.04
CA TYR A 136 1.76 8.85 18.13
C TYR A 136 2.87 7.98 17.54
N LYS A 137 2.52 6.72 17.22
CA LYS A 137 3.44 5.75 16.62
C LYS A 137 2.82 5.12 15.41
N HIS A 138 3.56 5.14 14.30
CA HIS A 138 3.18 4.43 13.09
C HIS A 138 3.30 2.91 13.29
N ILE A 139 2.26 2.19 12.88
CA ILE A 139 2.22 0.73 12.82
C ILE A 139 2.24 0.33 11.34
N ALA A 140 3.22 -0.47 10.94
CA ALA A 140 3.22 -1.05 9.60
C ALA A 140 2.09 -2.08 9.50
N ILE A 141 1.17 -1.92 8.53
CA ILE A 141 0.00 -2.79 8.42
C ILE A 141 0.39 -4.26 8.26
N SER A 142 1.48 -4.54 7.55
CA SER A 142 2.01 -5.88 7.35
C SER A 142 2.48 -6.56 8.64
N SER A 143 2.83 -5.81 9.68
CA SER A 143 3.16 -6.39 10.99
C SER A 143 1.96 -7.01 11.70
N LEU A 144 0.74 -6.65 11.29
CA LEU A 144 -0.53 -7.15 11.85
C LEU A 144 -1.12 -8.32 11.06
N ALA A 145 -0.63 -8.60 9.85
CA ALA A 145 -1.22 -9.61 8.95
C ALA A 145 -0.15 -10.46 8.26
N PRO A 146 0.52 -11.36 8.99
CA PRO A 146 1.57 -12.22 8.41
C PRO A 146 1.05 -13.25 7.41
N ASP A 147 -0.24 -13.46 7.36
CA ASP A 147 -0.98 -14.37 6.49
C ASP A 147 -1.42 -13.75 5.16
N LEU A 148 -1.41 -12.42 5.04
CA LEU A 148 -1.78 -11.73 3.81
C LEU A 148 -0.55 -11.35 2.98
N PHE A 149 -0.70 -11.41 1.65
CA PHE A 149 0.29 -10.81 0.76
C PHE A 149 0.15 -9.29 0.75
N ILE A 150 1.21 -8.59 1.17
CA ILE A 150 1.23 -7.13 1.27
C ILE A 150 2.48 -6.58 0.60
N VAL A 151 2.30 -5.60 -0.27
CA VAL A 151 3.37 -4.84 -0.92
C VAL A 151 3.57 -3.54 -0.15
N ASN A 152 4.71 -3.40 0.51
CA ASN A 152 5.01 -2.25 1.36
C ASN A 152 5.96 -1.31 0.62
N PHE A 153 5.64 -0.02 0.57
CA PHE A 153 6.46 1.02 -0.06
C PHE A 153 7.03 1.98 0.98
N ASN A 154 8.31 2.30 0.85
CA ASN A 154 8.95 3.32 1.65
C ASN A 154 10.18 3.90 0.92
N GLY A 155 10.80 4.94 1.48
CA GLY A 155 11.95 5.57 0.86
C GLY A 155 12.52 6.71 1.71
N LEU A 156 13.57 7.32 1.19
CA LEU A 156 14.31 8.36 1.90
C LEU A 156 13.77 9.78 1.65
N SER A 157 12.95 9.95 0.61
CA SER A 157 12.51 11.26 0.11
C SER A 157 11.90 12.14 1.19
N LYS A 158 11.08 11.57 2.07
CA LYS A 158 10.32 12.30 3.09
C LYS A 158 11.02 12.24 4.44
N SER A 159 11.26 11.06 4.96
CA SER A 159 11.87 10.83 6.27
C SER A 159 13.26 11.46 6.44
N HIS A 160 14.05 11.53 5.37
CA HIS A 160 15.41 12.10 5.38
C HIS A 160 15.52 13.40 4.60
N ARG A 161 14.41 13.95 4.05
CA ARG A 161 14.36 15.18 3.27
C ARG A 161 15.32 15.20 2.05
N VAL A 162 15.55 14.03 1.46
CA VAL A 162 16.46 13.85 0.32
C VAL A 162 15.71 13.41 -0.94
N ALA A 163 14.62 14.09 -1.25
CA ALA A 163 13.74 13.76 -2.37
C ALA A 163 14.49 13.70 -3.73
N GLY A 164 15.55 14.48 -3.88
CA GLY A 164 16.40 14.52 -5.08
C GLY A 164 17.29 13.28 -5.26
N PHE A 165 17.53 12.49 -4.21
CA PHE A 165 18.35 11.26 -4.30
C PHE A 165 17.61 10.12 -4.99
N ARG A 166 16.31 10.24 -5.16
CA ARG A 166 15.46 9.26 -5.83
C ARG A 166 15.66 7.85 -5.29
N SER A 167 15.70 7.70 -3.96
CA SER A 167 15.87 6.41 -3.29
C SER A 167 14.56 5.94 -2.66
N GLY A 168 14.00 4.87 -3.19
CA GLY A 168 12.84 4.17 -2.66
C GLY A 168 13.02 2.67 -2.67
N TRP A 169 12.22 1.98 -1.91
CA TRP A 169 12.13 0.53 -1.93
C TRP A 169 10.70 0.07 -1.76
N MET A 170 10.38 -1.09 -2.30
CA MET A 170 9.22 -1.87 -1.91
C MET A 170 9.67 -3.22 -1.36
N CYS A 171 8.90 -3.79 -0.46
CA CYS A 171 9.13 -5.15 0.02
C CYS A 171 7.84 -5.95 -0.01
N LEU A 172 7.97 -7.20 -0.47
CA LEU A 172 6.89 -8.17 -0.53
C LEU A 172 6.86 -8.95 0.78
N SER A 173 5.77 -8.87 1.52
CA SER A 173 5.66 -9.46 2.86
C SER A 173 4.47 -10.42 2.97
N GLY A 174 4.46 -11.20 4.05
CA GLY A 174 3.39 -12.14 4.36
C GLY A 174 3.44 -13.42 3.55
N ASP A 175 2.27 -13.97 3.23
CA ASP A 175 2.16 -15.19 2.43
C ASP A 175 2.21 -14.88 0.93
N LYS A 176 3.23 -15.41 0.26
CA LYS A 176 3.48 -15.22 -1.18
C LYS A 176 2.92 -16.36 -2.04
N THR A 177 2.27 -17.33 -1.40
CA THR A 177 1.65 -18.46 -2.10
C THR A 177 0.58 -17.94 -3.08
N GLY A 178 0.70 -18.29 -4.35
CA GLY A 178 -0.23 -17.81 -5.39
C GLY A 178 0.19 -16.51 -6.09
N TYR A 179 1.27 -15.84 -5.65
CA TYR A 179 1.74 -14.58 -6.25
C TYR A 179 3.05 -14.73 -7.04
N ARG A 180 3.40 -15.97 -7.40
CA ARG A 180 4.64 -16.27 -8.12
C ARG A 180 4.74 -15.53 -9.46
N GLU A 181 3.68 -15.54 -10.24
CA GLU A 181 3.64 -14.88 -11.55
C GLU A 181 3.82 -13.36 -11.42
N TYR A 182 3.22 -12.76 -10.41
CA TYR A 182 3.41 -11.35 -10.10
C TYR A 182 4.88 -11.04 -9.74
N ILE A 183 5.49 -11.88 -8.90
CA ILE A 183 6.89 -11.72 -8.49
C ILE A 183 7.83 -11.88 -9.70
N GLU A 184 7.62 -12.90 -10.54
CA GLU A 184 8.36 -13.11 -11.77
C GLU A 184 8.18 -11.92 -12.75
N GLY A 185 6.98 -11.33 -12.80
CA GLY A 185 6.69 -10.13 -13.58
C GLY A 185 7.48 -8.91 -13.09
N LEU A 186 7.58 -8.73 -11.78
CA LEU A 186 8.39 -7.64 -11.19
C LEU A 186 9.89 -7.78 -11.49
N ASP A 187 10.39 -9.02 -11.55
CA ASP A 187 11.79 -9.30 -11.88
C ASP A 187 12.14 -8.98 -13.34
N LEU A 188 11.15 -8.85 -14.22
CA LEU A 188 11.30 -8.53 -15.64
C LEU A 188 11.18 -7.03 -15.94
N LEU A 189 10.59 -6.23 -15.02
CA LEU A 189 10.40 -4.78 -15.17
C LEU A 189 11.59 -3.98 -14.64
#